data_11e296a80bb73906559843a9a088a5e9
#
_entry.id   11e296a80bb73906559843a9a088a5e9
#
_cell.length_a   1.000
_cell.length_b   1.000
_cell.length_c   1.000
_cell.angle_alpha   90.00
_cell.angle_beta   90.00
_cell.angle_gamma   90.00
#
_symmetry.space_group_name_H-M   'P 1'
#
loop_
_entity.id
_entity.type
_entity.pdbx_description
1 polymer ?
#
loop_
_entity_poly.entity_id
_entity_poly.type
_entity_poly.pdbx_seq_one_letter_code
_entity_poly.pdbx_strand_id
1 'polypeptide(L)'
;LTDYVEEMQRENVTRVRMVATSATRDAANREEFFVMTRELLGQTQPNAVAEVISGEEEAALSFAGATADIDPARGPFCVIDLGGGSTEFVMEGHAVSTQMGCVRITERIMRTDPPTAEETAEARKLIDANVTTASATVPFAKARTFVGCAGTFTTLSALAQGLESYDPERIHMSEIPFDRLSEVTADLRAKSAEQRRENPVVHPGRADVIGSGSTAVS
;
A
#
# COMPACT_ATOMS: atom_id res chain seq x y z
N LEU A 1 3.67 -9.22 -17.40
CA LEU A 1 3.96 -10.60 -16.94
C LEU A 1 4.96 -11.30 -17.83
N THR A 2 4.88 -11.13 -19.14
CA THR A 2 5.84 -11.74 -20.09
C THR A 2 7.29 -11.39 -19.72
N ASP A 3 7.56 -10.11 -19.50
CA ASP A 3 8.90 -9.63 -19.12
C ASP A 3 9.44 -10.32 -17.84
N TYR A 4 8.55 -10.56 -16.85
CA TYR A 4 8.92 -11.31 -15.64
C TYR A 4 9.23 -12.78 -15.92
N VAL A 5 8.49 -13.40 -16.85
CA VAL A 5 8.75 -14.80 -17.25
C VAL A 5 10.10 -14.90 -17.97
N GLU A 6 10.40 -13.98 -18.87
CA GLU A 6 11.71 -13.89 -19.55
C GLU A 6 12.86 -13.72 -18.55
N GLU A 7 12.66 -12.84 -17.54
CA GLU A 7 13.64 -12.65 -16.47
C GLU A 7 13.82 -13.92 -15.64
N MET A 8 12.75 -14.57 -15.21
CA MET A 8 12.80 -15.81 -14.46
C MET A 8 13.54 -16.91 -15.24
N GLN A 9 13.33 -16.99 -16.56
CA GLN A 9 14.05 -17.93 -17.41
C GLN A 9 15.54 -17.62 -17.50
N ARG A 10 15.90 -16.34 -17.64
CA ARG A 10 17.29 -15.88 -17.69
C ARG A 10 18.04 -16.20 -16.39
N GLU A 11 17.36 -16.02 -15.25
CA GLU A 11 17.89 -16.30 -13.92
C GLU A 11 17.78 -17.79 -13.50
N ASN A 12 17.32 -18.68 -14.40
CA ASN A 12 17.13 -20.11 -14.16
C ASN A 12 16.21 -20.41 -12.96
N VAL A 13 15.16 -19.61 -12.78
CA VAL A 13 14.15 -19.84 -11.75
C VAL A 13 13.37 -21.12 -12.08
N THR A 14 13.27 -22.03 -11.12
CA THR A 14 12.58 -23.32 -11.28
C THR A 14 11.28 -23.42 -10.48
N ARG A 15 11.05 -22.49 -9.57
CA ARG A 15 9.82 -22.42 -8.76
C ARG A 15 9.28 -21.01 -8.77
N VAL A 16 7.97 -20.89 -8.99
CA VAL A 16 7.25 -19.62 -8.98
C VAL A 16 5.98 -19.76 -8.16
N ARG A 17 5.72 -18.77 -7.33
CA ARG A 17 4.44 -18.56 -6.66
C ARG A 17 3.95 -17.17 -7.01
N MET A 18 2.79 -17.08 -7.63
CA MET A 18 2.14 -15.81 -7.92
C MET A 18 0.85 -15.72 -7.10
N VAL A 19 0.78 -14.73 -6.23
CA VAL A 19 -0.41 -14.45 -5.43
C VAL A 19 -1.18 -13.26 -6.00
N ALA A 20 -2.49 -13.33 -5.88
CA ALA A 20 -3.41 -12.26 -6.24
C ALA A 20 -4.34 -11.98 -5.05
N THR A 21 -4.74 -10.74 -4.88
CA THR A 21 -5.44 -10.27 -3.69
C THR A 21 -6.82 -9.69 -4.03
N SER A 22 -7.30 -8.71 -3.29
CA SER A 22 -8.67 -8.19 -3.37
C SER A 22 -9.12 -7.81 -4.79
N ALA A 23 -8.26 -7.17 -5.57
CA ALA A 23 -8.61 -6.73 -6.92
C ALA A 23 -9.01 -7.92 -7.82
N THR A 24 -8.24 -9.01 -7.79
CA THR A 24 -8.55 -10.22 -8.56
C THR A 24 -9.72 -10.99 -7.95
N ARG A 25 -9.84 -11.02 -6.62
CA ARG A 25 -10.94 -11.67 -5.92
C ARG A 25 -12.29 -11.10 -6.34
N ASP A 26 -12.36 -9.78 -6.51
CA ASP A 26 -13.58 -9.04 -6.82
C ASP A 26 -13.85 -8.88 -8.33
N ALA A 27 -12.87 -9.24 -9.18
CA ALA A 27 -12.98 -9.10 -10.62
C ALA A 27 -13.97 -10.11 -11.24
N ALA A 28 -14.92 -9.61 -12.05
CA ALA A 28 -15.88 -10.45 -12.77
C ALA A 28 -15.22 -11.35 -13.83
N ASN A 29 -14.09 -10.93 -14.40
CA ASN A 29 -13.33 -11.64 -15.44
C ASN A 29 -12.07 -12.33 -14.91
N ARG A 30 -12.00 -12.68 -13.64
CA ARG A 30 -10.82 -13.30 -13.00
C ARG A 30 -10.34 -14.59 -13.68
N GLU A 31 -11.26 -15.33 -14.31
CA GLU A 31 -10.92 -16.57 -15.01
C GLU A 31 -9.99 -16.32 -16.20
N GLU A 32 -10.14 -15.20 -16.91
CA GLU A 32 -9.24 -14.79 -18.00
C GLU A 32 -7.81 -14.58 -17.46
N PHE A 33 -7.70 -13.98 -16.28
CA PHE A 33 -6.43 -13.78 -15.60
C PHE A 33 -5.77 -15.13 -15.22
N PHE A 34 -6.54 -16.08 -14.71
CA PHE A 34 -6.00 -17.40 -14.39
C PHE A 34 -5.56 -18.19 -15.63
N VAL A 35 -6.29 -18.09 -16.73
CA VAL A 35 -5.86 -18.69 -18.01
C VAL A 35 -4.54 -18.09 -18.46
N MET A 36 -4.45 -16.76 -18.52
CA MET A 36 -3.23 -16.04 -18.91
C MET A 36 -2.05 -16.38 -18.00
N THR A 37 -2.23 -16.40 -16.68
CA THR A 37 -1.13 -16.71 -15.76
C THR A 37 -0.69 -18.16 -15.87
N ARG A 38 -1.57 -19.11 -16.13
CA ARG A 38 -1.23 -20.52 -16.36
C ARG A 38 -0.36 -20.68 -17.62
N GLU A 39 -0.72 -20.00 -18.70
CA GLU A 39 0.05 -20.04 -19.93
C GLU A 39 1.45 -19.44 -19.76
N LEU A 40 1.56 -18.32 -19.07
CA LEU A 40 2.84 -17.63 -18.88
C LEU A 40 3.71 -18.30 -17.84
N LEU A 41 3.22 -18.54 -16.64
CA LEU A 41 4.01 -19.13 -15.55
C LEU A 41 4.34 -20.60 -15.82
N GLY A 42 3.49 -21.31 -16.57
CA GLY A 42 3.74 -22.67 -17.03
C GLY A 42 5.02 -22.84 -17.84
N GLN A 43 5.54 -21.76 -18.43
CA GLN A 43 6.83 -21.74 -19.14
C GLN A 43 8.02 -21.84 -18.18
N THR A 44 7.88 -21.42 -16.93
CA THR A 44 8.90 -21.52 -15.88
C THR A 44 8.69 -22.76 -15.01
N GLN A 45 7.44 -23.00 -14.59
CA GLN A 45 7.08 -24.13 -13.76
C GLN A 45 5.79 -24.78 -14.28
N PRO A 46 5.82 -26.07 -14.69
CA PRO A 46 4.61 -26.77 -15.14
C PRO A 46 3.47 -26.68 -14.13
N ASN A 47 2.27 -26.37 -14.61
CA ASN A 47 1.04 -26.17 -13.84
C ASN A 47 1.02 -24.97 -12.87
N ALA A 48 2.00 -24.10 -12.90
CA ALA A 48 1.93 -22.86 -12.12
C ALA A 48 0.79 -21.97 -12.65
N VAL A 49 0.05 -21.36 -11.74
CA VAL A 49 -1.04 -20.42 -11.99
C VAL A 49 -1.12 -19.46 -10.82
N ALA A 50 -1.60 -18.26 -11.05
CA ALA A 50 -1.87 -17.33 -9.95
C ALA A 50 -2.93 -17.92 -9.01
N GLU A 51 -2.76 -17.70 -7.72
CA GLU A 51 -3.71 -18.09 -6.68
C GLU A 51 -4.25 -16.85 -5.96
N VAL A 52 -5.55 -16.81 -5.70
CA VAL A 52 -6.13 -15.76 -4.85
C VAL A 52 -5.99 -16.20 -3.40
N ILE A 53 -5.18 -15.46 -2.65
CA ILE A 53 -4.99 -15.71 -1.22
C ILE A 53 -6.10 -15.06 -0.39
N SER A 54 -6.32 -15.57 0.82
CA SER A 54 -7.22 -14.94 1.79
C SER A 54 -6.64 -13.63 2.32
N GLY A 55 -7.50 -12.76 2.86
CA GLY A 55 -7.04 -11.53 3.52
C GLY A 55 -6.17 -11.81 4.76
N GLU A 56 -6.39 -12.93 5.42
CA GLU A 56 -5.55 -13.36 6.56
C GLU A 56 -4.14 -13.76 6.10
N GLU A 57 -4.04 -14.49 4.99
CA GLU A 57 -2.75 -14.87 4.42
C GLU A 57 -2.02 -13.66 3.84
N GLU A 58 -2.73 -12.76 3.14
CA GLU A 58 -2.21 -11.48 2.67
C GLU A 58 -1.61 -10.66 3.81
N ALA A 59 -2.35 -10.53 4.90
CA ALA A 59 -1.92 -9.83 6.11
C ALA A 59 -0.70 -10.48 6.76
N ALA A 60 -0.66 -11.81 6.86
CA ALA A 60 0.47 -12.54 7.44
C ALA A 60 1.75 -12.37 6.61
N LEU A 61 1.63 -12.44 5.28
CA LEU A 61 2.75 -12.21 4.36
C LEU A 61 3.25 -10.77 4.42
N SER A 62 2.34 -9.80 4.45
CA SER A 62 2.65 -8.37 4.57
C SER A 62 3.38 -8.08 5.90
N PHE A 63 2.87 -8.62 7.01
CA PHE A 63 3.50 -8.48 8.33
C PHE A 63 4.90 -9.08 8.36
N ALA A 64 5.05 -10.31 7.88
CA ALA A 64 6.34 -11.01 7.86
C ALA A 64 7.37 -10.26 7.00
N GLY A 65 6.98 -9.79 5.81
CA GLY A 65 7.86 -9.03 4.93
C GLY A 65 8.22 -7.65 5.49
N ALA A 66 7.24 -6.94 6.07
CA ALA A 66 7.45 -5.59 6.59
C ALA A 66 8.32 -5.55 7.85
N THR A 67 8.37 -6.64 8.62
CA THR A 67 9.09 -6.69 9.90
C THR A 67 10.38 -7.51 9.85
N ALA A 68 10.69 -8.14 8.70
CA ALA A 68 11.82 -9.06 8.57
C ALA A 68 13.19 -8.45 8.93
N ASP A 69 13.39 -7.19 8.59
CA ASP A 69 14.66 -6.48 8.79
C ASP A 69 14.64 -5.57 10.04
N ILE A 70 13.54 -5.59 10.83
CA ILE A 70 13.41 -4.75 12.03
C ILE A 70 13.83 -5.56 13.27
N ASP A 71 14.63 -4.95 14.14
CA ASP A 71 14.97 -5.56 15.42
C ASP A 71 13.70 -5.93 16.19
N PRO A 72 13.48 -7.22 16.54
CA PRO A 72 12.31 -7.67 17.29
C PRO A 72 12.10 -6.95 18.63
N ALA A 73 13.15 -6.43 19.23
CA ALA A 73 13.09 -5.66 20.49
C ALA A 73 12.32 -4.34 20.34
N ARG A 74 12.10 -3.88 19.11
CA ARG A 74 11.29 -2.68 18.79
C ARG A 74 9.77 -2.97 18.75
N GLY A 75 9.37 -4.23 18.78
CA GLY A 75 7.97 -4.64 18.83
C GLY A 75 7.29 -4.37 20.19
N PRO A 76 5.98 -4.55 20.27
CA PRO A 76 5.07 -5.01 19.22
C PRO A 76 4.93 -4.06 18.03
N PHE A 77 4.86 -4.62 16.82
CA PHE A 77 4.71 -3.88 15.58
C PHE A 77 3.25 -3.78 15.17
N CYS A 78 2.85 -2.65 14.59
CA CYS A 78 1.64 -2.51 13.81
C CYS A 78 2.03 -2.19 12.37
N VAL A 79 1.81 -3.10 11.45
CA VAL A 79 1.98 -2.89 10.01
C VAL A 79 0.72 -2.30 9.44
N ILE A 80 0.86 -1.22 8.68
CA ILE A 80 -0.21 -0.53 7.95
C ILE A 80 0.13 -0.59 6.47
N ASP A 81 -0.61 -1.39 5.72
CA ASP A 81 -0.47 -1.49 4.26
C ASP A 81 -1.60 -0.69 3.61
N LEU A 82 -1.28 0.52 3.13
CA LEU A 82 -2.24 1.43 2.52
C LEU A 82 -2.21 1.27 1.00
N GLY A 83 -3.07 0.38 0.52
CA GLY A 83 -3.26 0.09 -0.89
C GLY A 83 -4.19 1.05 -1.63
N GLY A 84 -4.53 0.71 -2.88
CA GLY A 84 -5.46 1.49 -3.68
C GLY A 84 -6.92 1.31 -3.27
N GLY A 85 -7.35 0.08 -3.01
CA GLY A 85 -8.74 -0.28 -2.69
C GLY A 85 -9.01 -0.48 -1.20
N SER A 86 -8.03 -0.97 -0.46
CA SER A 86 -8.13 -1.34 0.95
C SER A 86 -6.92 -0.83 1.74
N THR A 87 -7.02 -0.92 3.05
CA THR A 87 -5.92 -0.73 3.99
C THR A 87 -5.95 -1.87 5.00
N GLU A 88 -4.85 -2.57 5.10
CA GLU A 88 -4.66 -3.64 6.06
C GLU A 88 -3.95 -3.11 7.31
N PHE A 89 -4.49 -3.46 8.48
CA PHE A 89 -3.84 -3.25 9.77
C PHE A 89 -3.49 -4.59 10.37
N VAL A 90 -2.22 -4.82 10.66
CA VAL A 90 -1.74 -6.11 11.10
C VAL A 90 -0.84 -5.96 12.32
N MET A 91 -1.17 -6.69 13.39
CA MET A 91 -0.32 -6.95 14.52
C MET A 91 -0.24 -8.47 14.74
N GLU A 92 0.75 -8.94 15.49
CA GLU A 92 0.88 -10.37 15.76
C GLU A 92 -0.43 -10.96 16.32
N GLY A 93 -0.99 -11.94 15.61
CA GLY A 93 -2.26 -12.58 15.96
C GLY A 93 -3.53 -11.76 15.68
N HIS A 94 -3.41 -10.58 15.10
CA HIS A 94 -4.54 -9.68 14.81
C HIS A 94 -4.39 -9.07 13.42
N ALA A 95 -5.39 -9.22 12.58
CA ALA A 95 -5.41 -8.60 11.26
C ALA A 95 -6.82 -8.15 10.88
N VAL A 96 -6.92 -7.03 10.18
CA VAL A 96 -8.16 -6.54 9.60
C VAL A 96 -7.88 -5.76 8.32
N SER A 97 -8.69 -5.99 7.30
CA SER A 97 -8.72 -5.21 6.06
C SER A 97 -9.92 -4.27 6.09
N THR A 98 -9.66 -3.01 5.78
CA THR A 98 -10.69 -1.96 5.71
C THR A 98 -10.85 -1.46 4.29
N GLN A 99 -12.05 -0.97 3.93
CA GLN A 99 -12.36 -0.50 2.59
C GLN A 99 -11.96 0.98 2.40
N MET A 100 -10.75 1.35 2.82
CA MET A 100 -10.22 2.70 2.71
C MET A 100 -8.84 2.72 2.02
N GLY A 101 -8.82 2.52 0.71
CA GLY A 101 -7.60 2.69 -0.10
C GLY A 101 -7.56 4.06 -0.77
N CYS A 102 -6.36 4.50 -1.18
CA CYS A 102 -6.16 5.84 -1.75
C CYS A 102 -6.96 6.06 -3.04
N VAL A 103 -7.05 5.07 -3.94
CA VAL A 103 -7.86 5.15 -5.16
C VAL A 103 -9.35 5.23 -4.80
N ARG A 104 -9.81 4.40 -3.88
CA ARG A 104 -11.21 4.38 -3.44
C ARG A 104 -11.65 5.71 -2.85
N ILE A 105 -10.83 6.34 -2.02
CA ILE A 105 -11.11 7.64 -1.42
C ILE A 105 -11.15 8.72 -2.50
N THR A 106 -10.19 8.71 -3.44
CA THR A 106 -10.17 9.64 -4.57
C THR A 106 -11.44 9.53 -5.41
N GLU A 107 -11.77 8.34 -5.89
CA GLU A 107 -12.89 8.16 -6.82
C GLU A 107 -14.27 8.41 -6.19
N ARG A 108 -14.42 8.13 -4.90
CA ARG A 108 -15.73 8.21 -4.22
C ARG A 108 -15.97 9.53 -3.51
N ILE A 109 -14.93 10.17 -2.98
CA ILE A 109 -15.05 11.33 -2.09
C ILE A 109 -14.26 12.52 -2.62
N MET A 110 -12.93 12.40 -2.77
CA MET A 110 -12.05 13.52 -3.11
C MET A 110 -11.92 13.68 -4.63
N ARG A 111 -13.01 14.15 -5.27
CA ARG A 111 -13.17 14.20 -6.73
C ARG A 111 -12.65 15.49 -7.35
N THR A 112 -12.49 16.55 -6.57
CA THR A 112 -11.89 17.81 -7.03
C THR A 112 -10.37 17.80 -6.84
N ASP A 113 -9.66 18.60 -7.61
CA ASP A 113 -8.20 18.67 -7.59
C ASP A 113 -7.70 20.13 -7.57
N PRO A 114 -7.15 20.61 -6.46
CA PRO A 114 -7.07 19.95 -5.15
C PRO A 114 -8.46 19.71 -4.51
N PRO A 115 -8.54 18.76 -3.54
CA PRO A 115 -9.82 18.46 -2.89
C PRO A 115 -10.34 19.64 -2.07
N THR A 116 -11.65 19.81 -2.02
CA THR A 116 -12.28 20.84 -1.18
C THR A 116 -12.17 20.51 0.32
N ALA A 117 -12.44 21.51 1.16
CA ALA A 117 -12.49 21.32 2.61
C ALA A 117 -13.59 20.32 3.02
N GLU A 118 -14.75 20.36 2.33
CA GLU A 118 -15.88 19.46 2.55
C GLU A 118 -15.50 18.01 2.18
N GLU A 119 -14.90 17.80 1.01
CA GLU A 119 -14.42 16.49 0.56
C GLU A 119 -13.37 15.93 1.53
N THR A 120 -12.45 16.76 1.98
CA THR A 120 -11.43 16.38 2.97
C THR A 120 -12.08 15.98 4.30
N ALA A 121 -13.09 16.72 4.77
CA ALA A 121 -13.81 16.41 6.00
C ALA A 121 -14.61 15.10 5.88
N GLU A 122 -15.22 14.84 4.72
CA GLU A 122 -15.93 13.60 4.45
C GLU A 122 -14.98 12.40 4.41
N ALA A 123 -13.83 12.55 3.73
CA ALA A 123 -12.78 11.53 3.71
C ALA A 123 -12.28 11.19 5.11
N ARG A 124 -12.05 12.20 5.96
CA ARG A 124 -11.64 11.98 7.37
C ARG A 124 -12.69 11.21 8.16
N LYS A 125 -13.98 11.52 8.00
CA LYS A 125 -15.06 10.77 8.65
C LYS A 125 -15.05 9.29 8.25
N LEU A 126 -14.83 9.00 6.96
CA LEU A 126 -14.71 7.64 6.48
C LEU A 126 -13.49 6.93 7.11
N ILE A 127 -12.34 7.61 7.15
CA ILE A 127 -11.10 7.09 7.72
C ILE A 127 -11.29 6.79 9.20
N ASP A 128 -11.80 7.75 9.98
CA ASP A 128 -12.05 7.60 11.42
C ASP A 128 -12.98 6.43 11.73
N ALA A 129 -14.05 6.25 10.94
CA ALA A 129 -14.97 5.12 11.09
C ALA A 129 -14.28 3.77 10.81
N ASN A 130 -13.44 3.70 9.78
CA ASN A 130 -12.69 2.47 9.46
C ASN A 130 -11.62 2.16 10.52
N VAL A 131 -10.87 3.16 10.99
CA VAL A 131 -9.88 3.00 12.06
C VAL A 131 -10.56 2.59 13.36
N THR A 132 -11.72 3.18 13.70
CA THR A 132 -12.52 2.79 14.86
C THR A 132 -12.96 1.33 14.76
N THR A 133 -13.43 0.90 13.59
CA THR A 133 -13.80 -0.49 13.34
C THR A 133 -12.58 -1.42 13.47
N ALA A 134 -11.46 -1.03 12.89
CA ALA A 134 -10.22 -1.79 12.97
C ALA A 134 -9.72 -1.94 14.42
N SER A 135 -9.88 -0.92 15.25
CA SER A 135 -9.45 -0.93 16.66
C SER A 135 -10.19 -1.97 17.53
N ALA A 136 -11.34 -2.44 17.07
CA ALA A 136 -12.05 -3.53 17.74
C ALA A 136 -11.34 -4.89 17.58
N THR A 137 -10.53 -5.04 16.53
CA THR A 137 -9.78 -6.27 16.22
C THR A 137 -8.29 -6.13 16.49
N VAL A 138 -7.70 -4.99 16.12
CA VAL A 138 -6.26 -4.74 16.21
C VAL A 138 -5.99 -3.80 17.39
N PRO A 139 -5.24 -4.26 18.41
CA PRO A 139 -5.00 -3.49 19.65
C PRO A 139 -3.90 -2.42 19.43
N PHE A 140 -4.17 -1.38 18.65
CA PHE A 140 -3.21 -0.32 18.30
C PHE A 140 -2.45 0.27 19.49
N ALA A 141 -3.12 0.41 20.64
CA ALA A 141 -2.50 0.97 21.84
C ALA A 141 -1.35 0.10 22.41
N LYS A 142 -1.22 -1.15 21.95
CA LYS A 142 -0.11 -2.03 22.35
C LYS A 142 1.09 -1.90 21.40
N ALA A 143 0.91 -1.28 20.23
CA ALA A 143 2.00 -1.11 19.27
C ALA A 143 3.04 -0.12 19.82
N ARG A 144 4.32 -0.49 19.70
CA ARG A 144 5.46 0.39 20.01
C ARG A 144 6.05 1.00 18.75
N THR A 145 5.92 0.29 17.63
CA THR A 145 6.40 0.73 16.33
C THR A 145 5.31 0.53 15.28
N PHE A 146 5.03 1.60 14.53
CA PHE A 146 4.17 1.56 13.37
C PHE A 146 5.04 1.46 12.11
N VAL A 147 4.71 0.51 11.23
CA VAL A 147 5.44 0.24 9.99
C VAL A 147 4.49 0.50 8.82
N GLY A 148 4.77 1.52 8.04
CA GLY A 148 3.97 1.87 6.86
C GLY A 148 4.49 1.20 5.60
N CYS A 149 3.60 0.53 4.87
CA CYS A 149 3.88 -0.15 3.61
C CYS A 149 3.13 0.48 2.44
N ALA A 150 3.49 0.06 1.25
CA ALA A 150 2.96 0.49 -0.04
C ALA A 150 3.33 1.93 -0.45
N GLY A 151 2.83 2.30 -1.63
CA GLY A 151 3.31 3.47 -2.34
C GLY A 151 3.03 4.82 -1.69
N THR A 152 2.02 4.91 -0.85
CA THR A 152 1.76 6.14 -0.08
C THR A 152 2.88 6.38 0.92
N PHE A 153 3.20 5.41 1.76
CA PHE A 153 4.23 5.55 2.79
C PHE A 153 5.62 5.77 2.21
N THR A 154 5.97 5.04 1.13
CA THR A 154 7.29 5.22 0.50
C THR A 154 7.44 6.60 -0.15
N THR A 155 6.38 7.14 -0.74
CA THR A 155 6.37 8.51 -1.26
C THR A 155 6.47 9.55 -0.14
N LEU A 156 5.71 9.37 0.95
CA LEU A 156 5.79 10.25 2.12
C LEU A 156 7.19 10.24 2.75
N SER A 157 7.83 9.06 2.80
CA SER A 157 9.21 8.94 3.27
C SER A 157 10.18 9.74 2.38
N ALA A 158 10.11 9.59 1.06
CA ALA A 158 10.97 10.30 0.14
C ALA A 158 10.81 11.83 0.28
N LEU A 159 9.56 12.31 0.39
CA LEU A 159 9.25 13.72 0.58
C LEU A 159 9.71 14.24 1.95
N ALA A 160 9.52 13.48 3.01
CA ALA A 160 9.92 13.86 4.36
C ALA A 160 11.43 14.00 4.50
N GLN A 161 12.19 13.16 3.79
CA GLN A 161 13.65 13.22 3.71
C GLN A 161 14.17 14.29 2.74
N GLY A 162 13.30 14.91 1.93
CA GLY A 162 13.70 15.89 0.92
C GLY A 162 14.56 15.29 -0.19
N LEU A 163 14.25 14.05 -0.62
CA LEU A 163 15.01 13.39 -1.68
C LEU A 163 14.80 14.10 -3.01
N GLU A 164 15.85 14.19 -3.82
CA GLU A 164 15.80 14.75 -5.18
C GLU A 164 15.31 13.72 -6.22
N SER A 165 15.41 12.43 -5.91
CA SER A 165 14.91 11.32 -6.70
C SER A 165 14.42 10.20 -5.79
N TYR A 166 13.55 9.33 -6.33
CA TYR A 166 13.07 8.16 -5.58
C TYR A 166 14.23 7.17 -5.38
N ASP A 167 14.64 6.98 -4.13
CA ASP A 167 15.75 6.12 -3.73
C ASP A 167 15.23 5.04 -2.76
N PRO A 168 15.03 3.78 -3.25
CA PRO A 168 14.51 2.70 -2.43
C PRO A 168 15.36 2.38 -1.20
N GLU A 169 16.70 2.49 -1.30
CA GLU A 169 17.60 2.17 -0.19
C GLU A 169 17.49 3.20 0.94
N ARG A 170 17.31 4.47 0.60
CA ARG A 170 17.11 5.54 1.58
C ARG A 170 15.70 5.54 2.17
N ILE A 171 14.72 5.04 1.43
CA ILE A 171 13.32 4.95 1.86
C ILE A 171 13.12 3.75 2.77
N HIS A 172 13.70 2.60 2.41
CA HIS A 172 13.59 1.38 3.21
C HIS A 172 14.13 1.60 4.62
N MET A 173 13.37 1.17 5.62
CA MET A 173 13.69 1.31 7.04
C MET A 173 13.89 2.75 7.54
N SER A 174 13.51 3.75 6.76
CA SER A 174 13.56 5.14 7.21
C SER A 174 12.51 5.42 8.30
N GLU A 175 12.86 6.31 9.22
CA GLU A 175 11.97 6.75 10.28
C GLU A 175 11.55 8.19 10.02
N ILE A 176 10.26 8.46 10.09
CA ILE A 176 9.69 9.79 9.86
C ILE A 176 9.09 10.30 11.17
N PRO A 177 9.57 11.42 11.74
CA PRO A 177 8.92 12.07 12.86
C PRO A 177 7.48 12.47 12.50
N PHE A 178 6.57 12.36 13.46
CA PHE A 178 5.14 12.61 13.23
C PHE A 178 4.87 14.04 12.73
N ASP A 179 5.54 15.05 13.29
CA ASP A 179 5.39 16.44 12.86
C ASP A 179 5.78 16.60 11.38
N ARG A 180 6.88 15.96 10.96
CA ARG A 180 7.32 16.01 9.57
C ARG A 180 6.34 15.28 8.65
N LEU A 181 5.78 14.15 9.09
CA LEU A 181 4.75 13.44 8.36
C LEU A 181 3.50 14.32 8.18
N SER A 182 3.08 15.02 9.23
CA SER A 182 1.95 15.95 9.21
C SER A 182 2.17 17.11 8.23
N GLU A 183 3.37 17.71 8.18
CA GLU A 183 3.72 18.75 7.22
C GLU A 183 3.61 18.26 5.78
N VAL A 184 4.24 17.13 5.48
CA VAL A 184 4.26 16.56 4.11
C VAL A 184 2.86 16.17 3.65
N THR A 185 2.06 15.58 4.52
CA THR A 185 0.69 15.22 4.19
C THR A 185 -0.20 16.44 3.95
N ALA A 186 -0.01 17.52 4.71
CA ALA A 186 -0.71 18.79 4.50
C ALA A 186 -0.33 19.43 3.16
N ASP A 187 0.97 19.46 2.84
CA ASP A 187 1.48 20.00 1.58
C ASP A 187 0.92 19.22 0.37
N LEU A 188 0.91 17.89 0.42
CA LEU A 188 0.36 17.06 -0.65
C LEU A 188 -1.14 17.30 -0.88
N ARG A 189 -1.91 17.50 0.18
CA ARG A 189 -3.35 17.78 0.06
C ARG A 189 -3.63 19.15 -0.55
N ALA A 190 -2.79 20.14 -0.26
CA ALA A 190 -2.96 21.51 -0.76
C ALA A 190 -2.62 21.66 -2.25
N LYS A 191 -1.87 20.72 -2.82
CA LYS A 191 -1.42 20.73 -4.22
C LYS A 191 -2.39 20.00 -5.13
N SER A 192 -2.49 20.47 -6.40
CA SER A 192 -3.14 19.73 -7.47
C SER A 192 -2.27 18.51 -7.91
N ALA A 193 -2.87 17.57 -8.64
CA ALA A 193 -2.14 16.44 -9.21
C ALA A 193 -1.02 16.89 -10.15
N GLU A 194 -1.24 17.98 -10.91
CA GLU A 194 -0.22 18.59 -11.77
C GLU A 194 0.96 19.08 -10.94
N GLN A 195 0.72 19.85 -9.88
CA GLN A 195 1.76 20.33 -8.97
C GLN A 195 2.50 19.18 -8.26
N ARG A 196 1.80 18.09 -7.93
CA ARG A 196 2.43 16.91 -7.33
C ARG A 196 3.35 16.19 -8.33
N ARG A 197 2.99 16.16 -9.63
CA ARG A 197 3.83 15.57 -10.70
C ARG A 197 5.14 16.31 -10.93
N GLU A 198 5.20 17.60 -10.59
CA GLU A 198 6.45 18.37 -10.68
C GLU A 198 7.54 17.87 -9.71
N ASN A 199 7.13 17.17 -8.65
CA ASN A 199 8.08 16.61 -7.70
C ASN A 199 8.61 15.25 -8.18
N PRO A 200 9.92 15.10 -8.40
CA PRO A 200 10.52 13.92 -9.03
C PRO A 200 10.36 12.63 -8.20
N VAL A 201 10.09 12.72 -6.89
CA VAL A 201 9.86 11.54 -6.04
C VAL A 201 8.41 11.07 -6.07
N VAL A 202 7.49 11.86 -6.63
CA VAL A 202 6.09 11.46 -6.81
C VAL A 202 5.95 10.77 -8.17
N HIS A 203 5.71 9.46 -8.12
CA HIS A 203 5.49 8.70 -9.36
C HIS A 203 4.28 9.27 -10.13
N PRO A 204 4.40 9.55 -11.45
CA PRO A 204 3.34 10.18 -12.24
C PRO A 204 1.98 9.48 -12.14
N GLY A 205 1.96 8.15 -12.09
CA GLY A 205 0.76 7.34 -11.92
C GLY A 205 0.16 7.31 -10.50
N ARG A 206 0.71 8.09 -9.57
CA ARG A 206 0.19 8.24 -8.20
C ARG A 206 -0.20 9.68 -7.85
N ALA A 207 0.15 10.64 -8.69
CA ALA A 207 -0.03 12.05 -8.39
C ALA A 207 -1.50 12.44 -8.14
N ASP A 208 -2.43 11.75 -8.76
CA ASP A 208 -3.87 11.92 -8.59
C ASP A 208 -4.41 11.32 -7.27
N VAL A 209 -3.84 10.22 -6.80
CA VAL A 209 -4.33 9.48 -5.62
C VAL A 209 -3.52 9.71 -4.34
N ILE A 210 -2.30 10.26 -4.44
CA ILE A 210 -1.43 10.44 -3.26
C ILE A 210 -1.98 11.47 -2.26
N GLY A 211 -2.79 12.44 -2.72
CA GLY A 211 -3.48 13.39 -1.85
C GLY A 211 -4.48 12.70 -0.92
N SER A 212 -5.23 11.74 -1.43
CA SER A 212 -6.15 10.92 -0.63
C SER A 212 -5.40 9.95 0.27
N GLY A 213 -4.33 9.32 -0.23
CA GLY A 213 -3.44 8.49 0.58
C GLY A 213 -2.83 9.27 1.74
N SER A 214 -2.38 10.51 1.51
CA SER A 214 -1.84 11.38 2.56
C SER A 214 -2.91 11.75 3.60
N THR A 215 -4.18 11.85 3.21
CA THR A 215 -5.29 12.10 4.15
C THR A 215 -5.51 10.90 5.08
N ALA A 216 -5.29 9.68 4.60
CA ALA A 216 -5.43 8.47 5.41
C ALA A 216 -4.30 8.28 6.44
N VAL A 217 -3.18 8.98 6.28
CA VAL A 217 -1.99 8.91 7.16
C VAL A 217 -1.91 10.06 8.16
N SER A 218 -2.72 11.11 8.00
CA SER A 218 -2.63 12.37 8.78
C SER A 218 -3.54 12.40 10.01
#